data_ed6a441864315515d63c46127434b729
#
_entry.id   ed6a441864315515d63c46127434b729
#
_cell.length_a   1.000
_cell.length_b   1.000
_cell.length_c   1.000
_cell.angle_alpha   90.00
_cell.angle_beta   90.00
_cell.angle_gamma   90.00
#
_symmetry.space_group_name_H-M   'P 1'
#
loop_
_entity.id
_entity.type
_entity.pdbx_description
1 polymer ?
#
loop_
_entity_poly.entity_id
_entity_poly.type
_entity_poly.pdbx_seq_one_letter_code
_entity_poly.pdbx_strand_id
1 'polypeptide(L)'
;FIFNKNVQGVFYQAITLSLVILGIYYIVQNTAQNMVARGLASGFNFLGVESQFDIQMTLIEYSPTSTYFDAFIVGLLNTLLVAGIGILFATIIGFAFGIMRLSSNWLVAKIAESYIEIIRNIPLLLQIFFWYFAVLRALPKPKQSLEFMDSIFLNNRGLFCLLYTSDAADESVRV
;
A
#
# COMPACT_ATOMS: atom_id res chain seq x y z
N PHE A 1 -6.07 35.08 -44.51
CA PHE A 1 -5.33 33.97 -43.84
C PHE A 1 -5.91 33.64 -42.45
N ILE A 2 -6.47 34.59 -41.73
CA ILE A 2 -6.97 34.42 -40.35
C ILE A 2 -8.36 33.75 -40.25
N PHE A 3 -9.06 33.61 -41.38
CA PHE A 3 -10.42 33.05 -41.43
C PHE A 3 -10.51 31.53 -41.68
N ASN A 4 -9.37 30.84 -41.74
CA ASN A 4 -9.40 29.37 -41.90
C ASN A 4 -9.62 28.70 -40.57
N LYS A 5 -10.73 27.96 -40.37
CA LYS A 5 -11.11 27.27 -39.14
C LYS A 5 -10.01 26.38 -38.55
N ASN A 6 -9.20 25.77 -39.39
CA ASN A 6 -8.08 24.94 -38.94
C ASN A 6 -6.95 25.78 -38.32
N VAL A 7 -6.67 26.96 -38.86
CA VAL A 7 -5.64 27.87 -38.31
C VAL A 7 -6.09 28.45 -37.01
N GLN A 8 -7.37 28.83 -36.88
CA GLN A 8 -7.92 29.25 -35.60
C GLN A 8 -7.86 28.17 -34.51
N GLY A 9 -8.18 26.91 -34.89
CA GLY A 9 -8.08 25.77 -33.96
C GLY A 9 -6.65 25.60 -33.42
N VAL A 10 -5.66 25.59 -34.28
CA VAL A 10 -4.25 25.47 -33.89
C VAL A 10 -3.80 26.66 -33.02
N PHE A 11 -4.24 27.86 -33.35
CA PHE A 11 -3.93 29.08 -32.60
C PHE A 11 -4.49 29.02 -31.15
N TYR A 12 -5.75 28.64 -31.00
CA TYR A 12 -6.35 28.49 -29.68
C TYR A 12 -5.70 27.35 -28.86
N GLN A 13 -5.38 26.24 -29.52
CA GLN A 13 -4.65 25.14 -28.86
C GLN A 13 -3.27 25.58 -28.37
N ALA A 14 -2.52 26.32 -29.21
CA ALA A 14 -1.21 26.83 -28.82
C ALA A 14 -1.30 27.82 -27.63
N ILE A 15 -2.29 28.72 -27.64
CA ILE A 15 -2.52 29.65 -26.51
C ILE A 15 -2.87 28.86 -25.24
N THR A 16 -3.81 27.93 -25.34
CA THR A 16 -4.23 27.14 -24.17
C THR A 16 -3.05 26.33 -23.61
N LEU A 17 -2.28 25.68 -24.48
CA LEU A 17 -1.08 24.95 -24.06
C LEU A 17 -0.05 25.85 -23.39
N SER A 18 0.20 27.02 -23.96
CA SER A 18 1.12 28.02 -23.40
C SER A 18 0.66 28.51 -22.02
N LEU A 19 -0.64 28.79 -21.85
CA LEU A 19 -1.20 29.19 -20.56
C LEU A 19 -1.08 28.08 -19.51
N VAL A 20 -1.30 26.82 -19.89
CA VAL A 20 -1.13 25.67 -18.99
C VAL A 20 0.33 25.53 -18.57
N ILE A 21 1.26 25.60 -19.51
CA ILE A 21 2.70 25.51 -19.23
C ILE A 21 3.14 26.66 -18.30
N LEU A 22 2.73 27.88 -18.59
CA LEU A 22 3.03 29.04 -17.73
C LEU A 22 2.41 28.91 -16.33
N GLY A 23 1.19 28.39 -16.24
CA GLY A 23 0.54 28.11 -14.96
C GLY A 23 1.29 27.08 -14.14
N ILE A 24 1.70 25.98 -14.76
CA ILE A 24 2.51 24.93 -14.11
C ILE A 24 3.85 25.53 -13.64
N TYR A 25 4.54 26.26 -14.52
CA TYR A 25 5.81 26.92 -14.19
C TYR A 25 5.66 27.85 -12.97
N TYR A 26 4.63 28.69 -12.98
CA TYR A 26 4.36 29.61 -11.87
C TYR A 26 4.09 28.86 -10.54
N ILE A 27 3.27 27.81 -10.58
CA ILE A 27 2.98 26.99 -9.41
C ILE A 27 4.27 26.34 -8.86
N VAL A 28 5.09 25.75 -9.72
CA VAL A 28 6.35 25.11 -9.32
C VAL A 28 7.30 26.14 -8.68
N GLN A 29 7.49 27.28 -9.30
CA GLN A 29 8.37 28.34 -8.77
C GLN A 29 7.86 28.89 -7.44
N ASN A 30 6.57 29.19 -7.35
CA ASN A 30 5.97 29.70 -6.12
C ASN A 30 6.05 28.67 -4.98
N THR A 31 5.83 27.38 -5.30
CA THR A 31 5.97 26.29 -4.32
C THR A 31 7.41 26.17 -3.84
N ALA A 32 8.38 26.17 -4.76
CA ALA A 32 9.80 26.09 -4.40
C ALA A 32 10.24 27.25 -3.50
N GLN A 33 9.83 28.48 -3.83
CA GLN A 33 10.13 29.66 -3.01
C GLN A 33 9.49 29.58 -1.62
N ASN A 34 8.23 29.16 -1.54
CA ASN A 34 7.54 29.02 -0.26
C ASN A 34 8.13 27.90 0.61
N MET A 35 8.60 26.80 0.01
CA MET A 35 9.31 25.74 0.73
C MET A 35 10.62 26.25 1.33
N VAL A 36 11.42 26.97 0.55
CA VAL A 36 12.68 27.56 1.04
C VAL A 36 12.40 28.58 2.15
N ALA A 37 11.41 29.46 1.96
CA ALA A 37 11.04 30.48 2.95
C ALA A 37 10.55 29.87 4.28
N ARG A 38 9.98 28.69 4.25
CA ARG A 38 9.52 27.95 5.44
C ARG A 38 10.58 27.01 6.03
N GLY A 39 11.81 27.02 5.51
CA GLY A 39 12.90 26.14 5.94
C GLY A 39 12.67 24.66 5.59
N LEU A 40 11.74 24.38 4.68
CA LEU A 40 11.50 23.02 4.20
C LEU A 40 12.60 22.68 3.19
N ALA A 41 13.29 21.57 3.42
CA ALA A 41 14.30 21.07 2.48
C ALA A 41 13.65 20.77 1.12
N SER A 42 14.05 21.49 0.08
CA SER A 42 13.63 21.20 -1.29
C SER A 42 14.64 20.25 -1.93
N GLY A 43 14.14 19.19 -2.56
CA GLY A 43 14.98 18.23 -3.26
C GLY A 43 15.10 16.88 -2.53
N PHE A 44 15.95 16.01 -3.05
CA PHE A 44 16.12 14.62 -2.59
C PHE A 44 17.31 14.43 -1.63
N ASN A 45 17.94 15.53 -1.18
CA ASN A 45 19.10 15.46 -0.29
C ASN A 45 18.80 14.77 1.06
N PHE A 46 17.55 14.87 1.53
CA PHE A 46 17.12 14.18 2.75
C PHE A 46 17.22 12.65 2.66
N LEU A 47 17.18 12.09 1.46
CA LEU A 47 17.28 10.63 1.28
C LEU A 47 18.60 10.05 1.78
N GLY A 48 19.67 10.84 1.80
CA GLY A 48 20.97 10.43 2.33
C GLY A 48 21.15 10.66 3.84
N VAL A 49 20.14 11.20 4.53
CA VAL A 49 20.19 11.45 5.98
C VAL A 49 19.70 10.22 6.72
N GLU A 50 20.22 9.97 7.93
CA GLU A 50 19.78 8.88 8.81
C GLU A 50 18.30 9.03 9.16
N SER A 51 17.56 7.93 9.10
CA SER A 51 16.10 7.91 9.28
C SER A 51 15.68 8.12 10.75
N GLN A 52 16.50 7.63 11.71
CA GLN A 52 16.29 7.71 13.16
C GLN A 52 15.01 7.03 13.66
N PHE A 53 14.40 6.15 12.88
CA PHE A 53 13.25 5.33 13.29
C PHE A 53 13.47 3.88 12.87
N ASP A 54 12.78 2.98 13.56
CA ASP A 54 12.83 1.55 13.28
C ASP A 54 11.61 1.08 12.49
N ILE A 55 11.79 0.03 11.67
CA ILE A 55 10.73 -0.63 10.92
C ILE A 55 10.68 -2.09 11.36
N GLN A 56 9.56 -2.50 11.98
CA GLN A 56 9.41 -3.83 12.58
C GLN A 56 9.53 -5.00 11.59
N MET A 57 9.12 -4.80 10.34
CA MET A 57 9.17 -5.83 9.31
C MET A 57 10.06 -5.36 8.17
N THR A 58 11.20 -6.01 8.04
CA THR A 58 12.19 -5.70 7.01
C THR A 58 12.57 -6.96 6.26
N LEU A 59 12.65 -6.87 4.93
CA LEU A 59 13.14 -7.94 4.05
C LEU A 59 14.64 -7.83 3.79
N ILE A 60 15.23 -6.70 4.17
CA ILE A 60 16.66 -6.40 4.07
C ILE A 60 17.13 -5.87 5.43
N GLU A 61 18.41 -5.90 5.69
CA GLU A 61 18.99 -5.32 6.91
C GLU A 61 18.68 -3.82 6.97
N TYR A 62 18.05 -3.40 8.06
CA TYR A 62 17.66 -2.03 8.30
C TYR A 62 17.80 -1.71 9.79
N SER A 63 18.31 -0.53 10.10
CA SER A 63 18.48 -0.03 11.46
C SER A 63 18.15 1.46 11.52
N PRO A 64 17.94 2.05 12.70
CA PRO A 64 17.69 3.49 12.85
C PRO A 64 18.82 4.39 12.29
N THR A 65 20.03 3.85 12.11
CA THR A 65 21.17 4.54 11.48
C THR A 65 21.17 4.44 9.95
N SER A 66 20.27 3.64 9.38
CA SER A 66 20.08 3.55 7.91
C SER A 66 19.45 4.84 7.37
N THR A 67 19.65 5.10 6.08
CA THR A 67 19.18 6.33 5.44
C THR A 67 17.67 6.30 5.15
N TYR A 68 17.07 7.47 4.90
CA TYR A 68 15.70 7.54 4.40
C TYR A 68 15.52 6.81 3.06
N PHE A 69 16.56 6.72 2.25
CA PHE A 69 16.52 5.94 1.02
C PHE A 69 16.38 4.45 1.31
N ASP A 70 17.10 3.92 2.29
CA ASP A 70 16.98 2.53 2.72
C ASP A 70 15.57 2.26 3.29
N ALA A 71 15.05 3.19 4.10
CA ALA A 71 13.67 3.12 4.58
C ALA A 71 12.64 3.07 3.43
N PHE A 72 12.85 3.86 2.39
CA PHE A 72 12.02 3.83 1.18
C PHE A 72 12.08 2.48 0.47
N ILE A 73 13.28 1.90 0.31
CA ILE A 73 13.46 0.57 -0.29
C ILE A 73 12.76 -0.51 0.54
N VAL A 74 12.92 -0.48 1.87
CA VAL A 74 12.19 -1.40 2.77
C VAL A 74 10.69 -1.29 2.57
N GLY A 75 10.15 -0.06 2.55
CA GLY A 75 8.72 0.17 2.31
C GLY A 75 8.25 -0.34 0.94
N LEU A 76 9.05 -0.14 -0.10
CA LEU A 76 8.78 -0.63 -1.45
C LEU A 76 8.75 -2.17 -1.49
N LEU A 77 9.76 -2.82 -0.91
CA LEU A 77 9.83 -4.29 -0.86
C LEU A 77 8.67 -4.89 -0.07
N ASN A 78 8.33 -4.31 1.08
CA ASN A 78 7.16 -4.73 1.87
C ASN A 78 5.87 -4.57 1.09
N THR A 79 5.71 -3.48 0.34
CA THR A 79 4.54 -3.25 -0.52
C THR A 79 4.46 -4.29 -1.63
N LEU A 80 5.57 -4.60 -2.29
CA LEU A 80 5.64 -5.62 -3.34
C LEU A 80 5.34 -7.03 -2.80
N LEU A 81 5.85 -7.36 -1.62
CA LEU A 81 5.56 -8.63 -0.95
C LEU A 81 4.06 -8.78 -0.67
N VAL A 82 3.47 -7.78 -0.01
CA VAL A 82 2.04 -7.78 0.32
C VAL A 82 1.19 -7.81 -0.94
N ALA A 83 1.55 -7.02 -1.96
CA ALA A 83 0.86 -7.01 -3.25
C ALA A 83 0.94 -8.38 -3.95
N GLY A 84 2.11 -9.01 -3.98
CA GLY A 84 2.30 -10.34 -4.59
C GLY A 84 1.45 -11.41 -3.92
N ILE A 85 1.50 -11.48 -2.59
CA ILE A 85 0.68 -12.40 -1.80
C ILE A 85 -0.81 -12.10 -1.98
N GLY A 86 -1.18 -10.82 -1.93
CA GLY A 86 -2.57 -10.37 -2.09
C GLY A 86 -3.14 -10.73 -3.47
N ILE A 87 -2.38 -10.51 -4.54
CA ILE A 87 -2.77 -10.87 -5.91
C ILE A 87 -2.96 -12.39 -6.04
N LEU A 88 -2.06 -13.19 -5.48
CA LEU A 88 -2.16 -14.65 -5.51
C LEU A 88 -3.47 -15.12 -4.87
N PHE A 89 -3.74 -14.71 -3.62
CA PHE A 89 -4.95 -15.10 -2.92
C PHE A 89 -6.22 -14.54 -3.56
N ALA A 90 -6.19 -13.28 -4.00
CA ALA A 90 -7.32 -12.66 -4.70
C ALA A 90 -7.66 -13.40 -6.01
N THR A 91 -6.64 -13.86 -6.75
CA THR A 91 -6.84 -14.62 -7.99
C THR A 91 -7.47 -15.99 -7.69
N ILE A 92 -6.96 -16.72 -6.71
CA ILE A 92 -7.51 -18.04 -6.32
C ILE A 92 -8.97 -17.90 -5.88
N ILE A 93 -9.25 -16.97 -4.96
CA ILE A 93 -10.59 -16.74 -4.42
C ILE A 93 -11.53 -16.25 -5.53
N GLY A 94 -11.09 -15.26 -6.32
CA GLY A 94 -11.88 -14.70 -7.41
C GLY A 94 -12.21 -15.74 -8.47
N PHE A 95 -11.28 -16.62 -8.83
CA PHE A 95 -11.50 -17.71 -9.76
C PHE A 95 -12.49 -18.75 -9.20
N ALA A 96 -12.33 -19.14 -7.92
CA ALA A 96 -13.24 -20.06 -7.27
C ALA A 96 -14.69 -19.53 -7.25
N PHE A 97 -14.92 -18.30 -6.79
CA PHE A 97 -16.24 -17.68 -6.79
C PHE A 97 -16.76 -17.41 -8.21
N GLY A 98 -15.88 -17.12 -9.16
CA GLY A 98 -16.25 -16.99 -10.57
C GLY A 98 -16.83 -18.29 -11.15
N ILE A 99 -16.18 -19.42 -10.90
CA ILE A 99 -16.68 -20.75 -11.31
C ILE A 99 -17.98 -21.11 -10.57
N MET A 100 -18.03 -20.89 -9.25
CA MET A 100 -19.24 -21.16 -8.46
C MET A 100 -20.45 -20.39 -8.98
N ARG A 101 -20.28 -19.16 -9.45
CA ARG A 101 -21.35 -18.34 -10.03
C ARG A 101 -21.90 -18.92 -11.32
N LEU A 102 -21.09 -19.66 -12.09
CA LEU A 102 -21.48 -20.33 -13.33
C LEU A 102 -22.08 -21.73 -13.10
N SER A 103 -22.18 -22.17 -11.85
CA SER A 103 -22.70 -23.48 -11.50
C SER A 103 -24.18 -23.63 -11.90
N SER A 104 -24.54 -24.80 -12.40
CA SER A 104 -25.94 -25.20 -12.64
C SER A 104 -26.72 -25.39 -11.35
N ASN A 105 -26.05 -25.58 -10.20
CA ASN A 105 -26.69 -25.65 -8.90
C ASN A 105 -27.07 -24.23 -8.43
N TRP A 106 -28.38 -23.98 -8.31
CA TRP A 106 -28.92 -22.65 -7.92
C TRP A 106 -28.36 -22.16 -6.58
N LEU A 107 -28.21 -23.03 -5.58
CA LEU A 107 -27.72 -22.62 -4.25
C LEU A 107 -26.26 -22.15 -4.30
N VAL A 108 -25.40 -22.91 -5.00
CA VAL A 108 -23.97 -22.55 -5.19
C VAL A 108 -23.82 -21.24 -5.93
N ALA A 109 -24.57 -21.07 -7.02
CA ALA A 109 -24.57 -19.84 -7.81
C ALA A 109 -25.03 -18.64 -6.97
N LYS A 110 -26.08 -18.81 -6.14
CA LYS A 110 -26.64 -17.73 -5.32
C LYS A 110 -25.71 -17.32 -4.18
N ILE A 111 -25.01 -18.24 -3.55
CA ILE A 111 -24.00 -17.94 -2.53
C ILE A 111 -22.86 -17.14 -3.16
N ALA A 112 -22.36 -17.56 -4.31
CA ALA A 112 -21.28 -16.86 -5.01
C ALA A 112 -21.70 -15.46 -5.45
N GLU A 113 -22.90 -15.32 -6.00
CA GLU A 113 -23.47 -14.02 -6.38
C GLU A 113 -23.55 -13.06 -5.18
N SER A 114 -24.13 -13.54 -4.06
CA SER A 114 -24.26 -12.74 -2.84
C SER A 114 -22.91 -12.28 -2.30
N TYR A 115 -21.92 -13.16 -2.27
CA TYR A 115 -20.56 -12.80 -1.85
C TYR A 115 -19.95 -11.73 -2.75
N ILE A 116 -20.02 -11.90 -4.06
CA ILE A 116 -19.48 -10.95 -5.03
C ILE A 116 -20.17 -9.58 -4.89
N GLU A 117 -21.51 -9.57 -4.76
CA GLU A 117 -22.26 -8.33 -4.59
C GLU A 117 -21.90 -7.60 -3.30
N ILE A 118 -21.79 -8.30 -2.17
CA ILE A 118 -21.41 -7.72 -0.90
C ILE A 118 -20.01 -7.07 -1.02
N ILE A 119 -19.03 -7.81 -1.52
CA ILE A 119 -17.65 -7.32 -1.61
C ILE A 119 -17.55 -6.12 -2.59
N ARG A 120 -18.27 -6.16 -3.71
CA ARG A 120 -18.24 -5.06 -4.70
C ARG A 120 -18.98 -3.80 -4.23
N ASN A 121 -20.04 -3.95 -3.46
CA ASN A 121 -20.88 -2.82 -3.03
C ASN A 121 -20.36 -2.14 -1.77
N ILE A 122 -19.48 -2.79 -0.99
CA ILE A 122 -18.85 -2.17 0.18
C ILE A 122 -17.59 -1.41 -0.28
N PRO A 123 -17.49 -0.10 -0.01
CA PRO A 123 -16.28 0.67 -0.29
C PRO A 123 -15.05 0.04 0.37
N LEU A 124 -13.91 0.01 -0.34
CA LEU A 124 -12.67 -0.59 0.14
C LEU A 124 -12.25 -0.08 1.53
N LEU A 125 -12.44 1.21 1.78
CA LEU A 125 -12.11 1.82 3.07
C LEU A 125 -12.90 1.20 4.23
N LEU A 126 -14.21 0.93 4.04
CA LEU A 126 -15.03 0.26 5.04
C LEU A 126 -14.61 -1.19 5.26
N GLN A 127 -14.19 -1.90 4.21
CA GLN A 127 -13.65 -3.25 4.34
C GLN A 127 -12.37 -3.25 5.18
N ILE A 128 -11.45 -2.31 4.94
CA ILE A 128 -10.23 -2.16 5.73
C ILE A 128 -10.55 -1.85 7.19
N PHE A 129 -11.48 -0.93 7.47
CA PHE A 129 -11.90 -0.61 8.82
C PHE A 129 -12.53 -1.81 9.54
N PHE A 130 -13.38 -2.57 8.85
CA PHE A 130 -13.97 -3.79 9.41
C PHE A 130 -12.87 -4.79 9.82
N TRP A 131 -11.93 -5.11 8.93
CA TRP A 131 -10.85 -6.03 9.23
C TRP A 131 -9.94 -5.53 10.36
N TYR A 132 -9.62 -4.24 10.36
CA TYR A 132 -8.75 -3.65 11.39
C TYR A 132 -9.45 -3.56 12.75
N PHE A 133 -10.65 -2.98 12.80
CA PHE A 133 -11.32 -2.71 14.09
C PHE A 133 -12.12 -3.89 14.62
N ALA A 134 -12.81 -4.63 13.76
CA ALA A 134 -13.65 -5.73 14.18
C ALA A 134 -12.88 -7.05 14.32
N VAL A 135 -11.91 -7.31 13.43
CA VAL A 135 -11.16 -8.58 13.44
C VAL A 135 -9.85 -8.45 14.20
N LEU A 136 -8.93 -7.58 13.78
CA LEU A 136 -7.60 -7.49 14.40
C LEU A 136 -7.66 -7.05 15.87
N ARG A 137 -8.51 -6.07 16.21
CA ARG A 137 -8.64 -5.63 17.60
C ARG A 137 -9.34 -6.64 18.52
N ALA A 138 -10.14 -7.55 17.95
CA ALA A 138 -10.75 -8.65 18.73
C ALA A 138 -9.76 -9.77 19.05
N LEU A 139 -8.63 -9.85 18.36
CA LEU A 139 -7.60 -10.84 18.64
C LEU A 139 -6.85 -10.52 19.95
N PRO A 140 -6.31 -11.54 20.62
CA PRO A 140 -5.58 -11.36 21.88
C PRO A 140 -4.31 -10.52 21.67
N LYS A 141 -3.82 -9.95 22.78
CA LYS A 141 -2.56 -9.18 22.79
C LYS A 141 -1.36 -10.11 22.52
N PRO A 142 -0.20 -9.60 22.08
CA PRO A 142 0.99 -10.41 21.78
C PRO A 142 1.43 -11.36 22.89
N LYS A 143 1.25 -10.96 24.16
CA LYS A 143 1.56 -11.81 25.32
C LYS A 143 0.62 -13.01 25.53
N GLN A 144 -0.51 -13.02 24.83
CA GLN A 144 -1.56 -14.04 24.89
C GLN A 144 -1.91 -14.55 23.50
N SER A 145 -0.93 -14.56 22.58
CA SER A 145 -1.10 -14.99 21.20
C SER A 145 -1.76 -16.37 21.14
N LEU A 146 -2.62 -16.57 20.16
CA LEU A 146 -3.11 -17.91 19.84
C LEU A 146 -1.99 -18.67 19.15
N GLU A 147 -1.57 -19.78 19.75
CA GLU A 147 -0.54 -20.66 19.23
C GLU A 147 -1.16 -21.74 18.37
N PHE A 148 -0.62 -21.92 17.16
CA PHE A 148 -0.98 -22.99 16.26
C PHE A 148 0.29 -23.75 15.86
N MET A 149 0.36 -25.05 16.17
CA MET A 149 1.48 -25.94 15.83
C MET A 149 2.85 -25.47 16.33
N ASP A 150 2.94 -24.83 17.50
CA ASP A 150 4.18 -24.33 18.14
C ASP A 150 5.04 -23.36 17.27
N SER A 151 4.56 -23.03 16.08
CA SER A 151 5.31 -22.24 15.09
C SER A 151 4.55 -21.05 14.54
N ILE A 152 3.24 -21.00 14.75
CA ILE A 152 2.37 -19.95 14.21
C ILE A 152 1.67 -19.24 15.35
N PHE A 153 1.87 -17.92 15.46
CA PHE A 153 1.27 -17.09 16.50
C PHE A 153 0.34 -16.06 15.85
N LEU A 154 -0.92 -16.07 16.27
CA LEU A 154 -1.91 -15.10 15.83
C LEU A 154 -2.27 -14.16 16.99
N ASN A 155 -2.09 -12.86 16.77
CA ASN A 155 -2.43 -11.82 17.73
C ASN A 155 -2.93 -10.55 17.04
N ASN A 156 -3.23 -9.51 17.82
CA ASN A 156 -3.75 -8.23 17.29
C ASN A 156 -2.75 -7.42 16.45
N ARG A 157 -1.49 -7.86 16.34
CA ARG A 157 -0.47 -7.28 15.46
C ARG A 157 -0.35 -8.04 14.13
N GLY A 158 -0.96 -9.24 14.02
CA GLY A 158 -0.93 -10.06 12.83
C GLY A 158 -0.62 -11.52 13.08
N LEU A 159 -0.28 -12.21 12.01
CA LEU A 159 0.16 -13.60 11.99
C LEU A 159 1.69 -13.64 11.95
N PHE A 160 2.28 -14.30 12.95
CA PHE A 160 3.72 -14.50 13.05
C PHE A 160 4.02 -15.99 12.87
N CYS A 161 4.92 -16.30 11.94
CA CYS A 161 5.42 -17.65 11.77
C CYS A 161 6.87 -17.68 12.25
N LEU A 162 7.18 -18.51 13.26
CA LEU A 162 8.56 -18.81 13.60
C LEU A 162 9.11 -19.78 12.54
N LEU A 163 9.87 -19.24 11.59
CA LEU A 163 10.80 -20.06 10.84
C LEU A 163 11.93 -20.44 11.80
N TYR A 164 12.05 -21.73 12.10
CA TYR A 164 13.17 -22.26 12.85
C TYR A 164 14.48 -21.99 12.06
N THR A 165 15.10 -20.84 12.29
CA THR A 165 16.52 -20.69 12.01
C THR A 165 17.24 -21.18 13.26
N SER A 166 18.17 -22.10 13.07
CA SER A 166 18.92 -22.80 14.14
C SER A 166 19.91 -21.91 14.92
N ASP A 167 19.72 -20.61 14.94
CA ASP A 167 20.50 -19.69 15.76
C ASP A 167 19.77 -19.40 17.07
N ALA A 168 20.06 -20.26 18.07
CA ALA A 168 19.60 -20.12 19.44
C ALA A 168 20.27 -18.94 20.20
N ALA A 169 20.64 -17.85 19.52
CA ALA A 169 21.40 -16.75 20.12
C ALA A 169 20.69 -15.40 20.10
N ASP A 170 19.47 -15.28 19.56
CA ASP A 170 18.80 -13.98 19.54
C ASP A 170 17.65 -13.92 20.54
N GLU A 171 17.98 -13.55 21.79
CA GLU A 171 17.03 -13.24 22.87
C GLU A 171 16.16 -12.01 22.59
N SER A 172 16.29 -11.38 21.43
CA SER A 172 15.59 -10.14 21.09
C SER A 172 14.11 -10.30 20.68
N VAL A 173 13.60 -11.53 20.58
CA VAL A 173 12.20 -11.80 20.21
C VAL A 173 11.29 -12.03 21.45
N ARG A 174 11.82 -11.89 22.66
CA ARG A 174 11.00 -11.85 23.89
C ARG A 174 10.64 -10.43 24.25
N VAL A 175 9.60 -9.88 23.63
CA VAL A 175 8.85 -8.73 24.17
C VAL A 175 7.37 -9.00 24.08
#